data_16e45d3ada86fcb3e7aac801d0c10c42
#
_entry.id   16e45d3ada86fcb3e7aac801d0c10c42
#
_cell.length_a   1.000
_cell.length_b   1.000
_cell.length_c   1.000
_cell.angle_alpha   90.00
_cell.angle_beta   90.00
_cell.angle_gamma   90.00
#
_symmetry.space_group_name_H-M   'P 1'
#
loop_
_entity.id
_entity.type
_entity.pdbx_description
1 polymer ?
#
loop_
_entity_poly.entity_id
_entity_poly.type
_entity_poly.pdbx_seq_one_letter_code
_entity_poly.pdbx_strand_id
1 'polypeptide(L)'
;MNIGDIVYYYEYWSDSIVKAKIENIYQTGLYAKRFDTDTKTKITEDVAKLKTICTVDYDGEEMCSFPGSCDRRIVELYTSAESAYDAYCIEQNKRIKKYRSEINTIEDLVKFPINHCLNGEEYTNNEAYQAYKIKVKELVGIDL
;
A
#
# COMPACT_ATOMS: atom_id res chain seq x y z
N MET A 1 12.49 6.30 14.97
CA MET A 1 11.70 5.17 15.47
C MET A 1 12.61 4.12 16.03
N ASN A 2 12.20 3.52 17.13
CA ASN A 2 13.00 2.53 17.84
C ASN A 2 12.15 1.29 18.14
N ILE A 3 12.83 0.18 18.43
CA ILE A 3 12.15 -1.02 18.94
C ILE A 3 11.42 -0.67 20.22
N GLY A 4 10.17 -1.06 20.33
CA GLY A 4 9.29 -0.75 21.45
C GLY A 4 8.40 0.47 21.27
N ASP A 5 8.64 1.28 20.24
CA ASP A 5 7.80 2.44 19.96
C ASP A 5 6.40 2.01 19.50
N ILE A 6 5.42 2.80 19.90
CA ILE A 6 4.05 2.67 19.41
C ILE A 6 3.90 3.51 18.15
N VAL A 7 3.41 2.87 17.11
CA VAL A 7 3.20 3.47 15.80
C VAL A 7 1.82 3.16 15.25
N TYR A 8 1.43 3.90 14.23
CA TYR A 8 0.15 3.76 13.57
C TYR A 8 0.36 3.65 12.07
N TYR A 9 -0.41 2.77 11.42
CA TYR A 9 -0.41 2.62 9.97
C TYR A 9 -1.80 2.24 9.46
N TYR A 10 -2.05 2.53 8.19
CA TYR A 10 -3.27 2.10 7.51
C TYR A 10 -3.13 0.65 7.03
N GLU A 11 -4.14 -0.15 7.32
CA GLU A 11 -4.21 -1.54 6.89
C GLU A 11 -5.34 -1.72 5.88
N TYR A 12 -4.97 -2.10 4.66
CA TYR A 12 -5.91 -2.23 3.55
C TYR A 12 -6.96 -3.34 3.75
N TRP A 13 -6.57 -4.42 4.38
CA TRP A 13 -7.45 -5.57 4.58
C TRP A 13 -8.63 -5.27 5.49
N SER A 14 -8.42 -4.49 6.51
CA SER A 14 -9.44 -4.12 7.50
C SER A 14 -9.99 -2.72 7.28
N ASP A 15 -9.46 -1.97 6.30
CA ASP A 15 -9.81 -0.57 6.05
C ASP A 15 -9.77 0.26 7.34
N SER A 16 -8.70 0.14 8.09
CA SER A 16 -8.57 0.74 9.42
C SER A 16 -7.16 1.22 9.72
N ILE A 17 -7.06 2.11 10.69
CA ILE A 17 -5.78 2.51 11.28
C ILE A 17 -5.44 1.53 12.40
N VAL A 18 -4.29 0.89 12.27
CA VAL A 18 -3.78 -0.07 13.25
C VAL A 18 -2.77 0.59 14.15
N LYS A 19 -2.91 0.37 15.44
CA LYS A 19 -1.92 0.72 16.47
C LYS A 19 -1.06 -0.49 16.76
N ALA A 20 0.25 -0.37 16.64
CA ALA A 20 1.17 -1.47 16.84
C ALA A 20 2.45 -1.05 17.56
N LYS A 21 3.11 -2.02 18.17
CA LYS A 21 4.40 -1.84 18.83
C LYS A 21 5.48 -2.45 17.97
N ILE A 22 6.53 -1.69 17.66
CA ILE A 22 7.67 -2.17 16.87
C ILE A 22 8.41 -3.25 17.65
N GLU A 23 8.49 -4.45 17.07
CA GLU A 23 9.20 -5.59 17.66
C GLU A 23 10.64 -5.67 17.14
N ASN A 24 10.86 -5.35 15.88
CA ASN A 24 12.19 -5.37 15.27
C ASN A 24 12.29 -4.33 14.14
N ILE A 25 13.52 -3.91 13.83
CA ILE A 25 13.85 -3.02 12.71
C ILE A 25 14.99 -3.66 11.94
N TYR A 26 14.85 -3.73 10.62
CA TYR A 26 15.87 -4.33 9.76
C TYR A 26 15.88 -3.65 8.38
N GLN A 27 16.88 -3.96 7.59
CA GLN A 27 17.06 -3.38 6.25
C GLN A 27 16.95 -4.47 5.18
N THR A 28 16.07 -4.26 4.19
CA THR A 28 15.76 -5.26 3.16
C THR A 28 16.87 -5.48 2.15
N GLY A 29 17.64 -4.45 1.83
CA GLY A 29 18.65 -4.49 0.78
C GLY A 29 19.71 -5.57 0.96
N LEU A 30 20.11 -5.84 2.18
CA LEU A 30 21.05 -6.92 2.49
C LEU A 30 20.48 -8.29 2.17
N TYR A 31 19.20 -8.47 2.33
CA TYR A 31 18.51 -9.72 2.08
C TYR A 31 18.26 -9.94 0.60
N ALA A 32 17.69 -8.95 -0.09
CA ALA A 32 17.38 -9.03 -1.52
C ALA A 32 18.60 -9.35 -2.37
N LYS A 33 19.70 -8.61 -2.17
CA LYS A 33 20.95 -8.82 -2.91
C LYS A 33 21.54 -10.23 -2.78
N ARG A 34 21.29 -10.90 -1.68
CA ARG A 34 21.77 -12.27 -1.47
C ARG A 34 20.87 -13.33 -2.07
N PHE A 35 19.61 -13.02 -2.28
CA PHE A 35 18.68 -13.94 -2.96
C PHE A 35 18.83 -13.93 -4.46
N ASP A 36 19.23 -12.82 -5.06
CA ASP A 36 19.39 -12.68 -6.51
C ASP A 36 20.72 -13.26 -7.03
N THR A 37 21.58 -13.76 -6.14
CA THR A 37 22.84 -14.36 -6.53
C THR A 37 22.82 -15.86 -6.32
N ASP A 38 23.66 -16.59 -7.09
CA ASP A 38 23.92 -18.03 -6.90
C ASP A 38 24.47 -18.38 -5.50
N THR A 39 24.57 -17.39 -4.64
CA THR A 39 25.04 -17.50 -3.26
C THR A 39 23.94 -17.72 -2.23
N LYS A 40 22.74 -18.10 -2.65
CA LYS A 40 21.64 -18.47 -1.73
C LYS A 40 22.05 -19.41 -0.61
N THR A 41 22.97 -20.31 -0.90
CA THR A 41 23.53 -21.25 0.07
C THR A 41 24.50 -20.62 1.06
N LYS A 42 24.93 -19.38 0.82
CA LYS A 42 25.87 -18.64 1.67
C LYS A 42 25.19 -17.58 2.52
N ILE A 43 23.87 -17.59 2.63
CA ILE A 43 23.14 -16.71 3.51
C ILE A 43 23.66 -16.92 4.94
N THR A 44 24.18 -15.87 5.55
CA THR A 44 24.63 -15.93 6.93
C THR A 44 23.43 -16.13 7.86
N GLU A 45 23.67 -16.67 9.04
CA GLU A 45 22.65 -16.87 10.04
C GLU A 45 21.87 -15.59 10.37
N ASP A 46 22.56 -14.43 10.39
CA ASP A 46 21.93 -13.13 10.62
C ASP A 46 20.95 -12.75 9.49
N VAL A 47 21.33 -13.03 8.25
CA VAL A 47 20.44 -12.77 7.10
C VAL A 47 19.28 -13.74 7.08
N ALA A 48 19.48 -14.98 7.51
CA ALA A 48 18.39 -15.96 7.62
C ALA A 48 17.40 -15.60 8.73
N LYS A 49 17.86 -14.93 9.78
CA LYS A 49 17.00 -14.37 10.84
C LYS A 49 16.29 -13.10 10.43
N LEU A 50 16.79 -12.39 9.43
CA LEU A 50 16.05 -11.34 8.77
C LEU A 50 14.95 -11.99 7.95
N LYS A 51 13.95 -12.36 8.63
CA LYS A 51 12.82 -12.96 8.09
C LYS A 51 12.20 -12.10 7.07
N THR A 52 12.06 -12.49 5.93
CA THR A 52 11.03 -12.32 5.41
C THR A 52 10.75 -11.67 4.33
N ILE A 53 10.33 -11.81 3.53
CA ILE A 53 9.52 -11.22 2.54
C ILE A 53 10.09 -9.95 2.05
N CYS A 54 11.29 -9.99 1.73
CA CYS A 54 11.83 -8.89 1.01
C CYS A 54 11.49 -9.06 -0.41
N THR A 55 10.60 -8.28 -0.85
CA THR A 55 10.43 -8.08 -2.26
C THR A 55 11.55 -7.19 -2.74
N VAL A 56 11.98 -7.41 -3.95
CA VAL A 56 13.00 -6.59 -4.64
C VAL A 56 12.62 -5.11 -4.63
N ASP A 57 11.33 -4.84 -4.57
CA ASP A 57 10.75 -3.50 -4.60
C ASP A 57 11.11 -2.63 -3.38
N TYR A 58 11.57 -3.25 -2.31
CA TYR A 58 11.93 -2.54 -1.08
C TYR A 58 13.43 -2.60 -0.77
N ASP A 59 14.25 -2.78 -1.80
CA ASP A 59 15.72 -2.84 -1.62
C ASP A 59 16.25 -1.57 -0.95
N GLY A 60 17.00 -1.75 0.14
CA GLY A 60 17.55 -0.65 0.92
C GLY A 60 16.58 0.06 1.87
N GLU A 61 15.34 -0.32 1.89
CA GLU A 61 14.33 0.27 2.78
C GLU A 61 14.47 -0.27 4.21
N GLU A 62 14.22 0.60 5.18
CA GLU A 62 14.10 0.18 6.56
C GLU A 62 12.69 -0.37 6.83
N MET A 63 12.65 -1.57 7.39
CA MET A 63 11.42 -2.30 7.69
C MET A 63 11.24 -2.47 9.19
N CYS A 64 9.98 -2.49 9.61
CA CYS A 64 9.59 -2.83 10.98
C CYS A 64 8.74 -4.08 11.01
N SER A 65 9.00 -4.95 11.99
CA SER A 65 8.20 -6.13 12.29
C SER A 65 7.26 -5.86 13.47
N PHE A 66 6.11 -6.51 13.42
CA PHE A 66 5.07 -6.41 14.45
C PHE A 66 4.58 -7.80 14.85
N PRO A 67 4.19 -8.01 16.11
CA PRO A 67 3.57 -9.28 16.53
C PRO A 67 2.28 -9.56 15.76
N GLY A 68 2.21 -10.71 15.09
CA GLY A 68 0.99 -11.17 14.43
C GLY A 68 0.53 -10.35 13.21
N SER A 69 1.38 -9.48 12.67
CA SER A 69 1.07 -8.64 11.52
C SER A 69 2.14 -8.72 10.45
N CYS A 70 1.83 -8.24 9.26
CA CYS A 70 2.81 -8.10 8.18
C CYS A 70 3.80 -6.99 8.47
N ASP A 71 5.03 -7.17 8.03
CA ASP A 71 6.06 -6.15 8.14
C ASP A 71 5.70 -4.93 7.29
N ARG A 72 6.11 -3.75 7.77
CA ARG A 72 5.86 -2.46 7.13
C ARG A 72 7.15 -1.68 6.93
N ARG A 73 7.21 -0.90 5.86
CA ARG A 73 8.30 0.06 5.69
C ARG A 73 8.18 1.16 6.73
N ILE A 74 9.31 1.64 7.25
CA ILE A 74 9.31 2.68 8.27
C ILE A 74 8.60 3.97 7.80
N VAL A 75 8.67 4.25 6.49
CA VAL A 75 8.00 5.40 5.87
C VAL A 75 6.47 5.32 5.88
N GLU A 76 5.91 4.14 6.12
CA GLU A 76 4.47 3.92 6.24
C GLU A 76 3.94 4.06 7.66
N LEU A 77 4.83 4.34 8.62
CA LEU A 77 4.52 4.39 10.04
C LEU A 77 4.42 5.83 10.52
N TYR A 78 3.46 6.09 11.39
CA TYR A 78 3.16 7.40 11.93
C TYR A 78 3.10 7.35 13.46
N THR A 79 3.34 8.48 14.09
CA THR A 79 3.34 8.60 15.56
C THR A 79 1.95 8.79 16.14
N SER A 80 0.96 9.07 15.30
CA SER A 80 -0.45 9.20 15.74
C SER A 80 -1.41 8.59 14.72
N ALA A 81 -2.58 8.19 15.19
CA ALA A 81 -3.65 7.69 14.32
C ALA A 81 -4.14 8.76 13.33
N GLU A 82 -4.20 10.01 13.78
CA GLU A 82 -4.60 11.14 12.95
C GLU A 82 -3.64 11.36 11.78
N SER A 83 -2.34 11.38 12.04
CA SER A 83 -1.32 11.50 10.99
C SER A 83 -1.35 10.35 9.99
N ALA A 84 -1.57 9.14 10.46
CA ALA A 84 -1.71 7.95 9.59
C ALA A 84 -2.93 8.07 8.69
N TYR A 85 -4.05 8.52 9.23
CA TYR A 85 -5.28 8.72 8.47
C TYR A 85 -5.16 9.85 7.44
N ASP A 86 -4.57 10.98 7.82
CA ASP A 86 -4.34 12.10 6.90
C ASP A 86 -3.45 11.70 5.73
N ALA A 87 -2.39 10.96 6.00
CA ALA A 87 -1.51 10.44 4.96
C ALA A 87 -2.24 9.46 4.03
N TYR A 88 -3.08 8.61 4.56
CA TYR A 88 -3.94 7.72 3.78
C TYR A 88 -4.88 8.51 2.86
N CYS A 89 -5.55 9.53 3.37
CA CYS A 89 -6.46 10.37 2.58
C CYS A 89 -5.73 11.07 1.43
N ILE A 90 -4.53 11.58 1.67
CA ILE A 90 -3.71 12.21 0.63
C ILE A 90 -3.37 11.21 -0.49
N GLU A 91 -2.94 10.02 -0.14
CA GLU A 91 -2.61 8.98 -1.12
C GLU A 91 -3.86 8.48 -1.87
N GLN A 92 -4.97 8.32 -1.18
CA GLN A 92 -6.24 7.96 -1.79
C GLN A 92 -6.67 9.01 -2.82
N ASN A 93 -6.59 10.29 -2.48
CA ASN A 93 -6.95 11.39 -3.39
C ASN A 93 -6.04 11.44 -4.62
N LYS A 94 -4.74 11.16 -4.47
CA LYS A 94 -3.82 11.05 -5.60
C LYS A 94 -4.23 9.92 -6.56
N ARG A 95 -4.60 8.76 -6.04
CA ARG A 95 -5.07 7.63 -6.85
C ARG A 95 -6.37 7.93 -7.57
N ILE A 96 -7.33 8.54 -6.88
CA ILE A 96 -8.59 8.98 -7.48
C ILE A 96 -8.34 9.97 -8.62
N LYS A 97 -7.47 10.95 -8.39
CA LYS A 97 -7.09 11.93 -9.42
C LYS A 97 -6.45 11.27 -10.64
N LYS A 98 -5.58 10.28 -10.42
CA LYS A 98 -4.96 9.51 -11.50
C LYS A 98 -6.02 8.78 -12.33
N TYR A 99 -6.94 8.08 -11.69
CA TYR A 99 -8.04 7.39 -12.41
C TYR A 99 -8.96 8.37 -13.14
N ARG A 100 -9.25 9.51 -12.55
CA ARG A 100 -10.05 10.56 -13.24
C ARG A 100 -9.39 11.04 -14.51
N SER A 101 -8.07 11.11 -14.54
CA SER A 101 -7.32 11.54 -15.72
C SER A 101 -7.43 10.58 -16.92
N GLU A 102 -7.83 9.35 -16.68
CA GLU A 102 -8.05 8.33 -17.71
C GLU A 102 -9.40 8.50 -18.45
N ILE A 103 -10.31 9.29 -17.91
CA ILE A 103 -11.66 9.46 -18.42
C ILE A 103 -11.86 10.89 -18.91
N ASN A 104 -11.78 11.09 -20.22
CA ASN A 104 -11.93 12.40 -20.85
C ASN A 104 -13.13 12.49 -21.78
N THR A 105 -13.64 11.37 -22.25
CA THR A 105 -14.75 11.25 -23.21
C THR A 105 -15.80 10.26 -22.72
N ILE A 106 -16.97 10.27 -23.37
CA ILE A 106 -18.02 9.26 -23.12
C ILE A 106 -17.51 7.86 -23.45
N GLU A 107 -16.70 7.72 -24.49
CA GLU A 107 -16.10 6.44 -24.85
C GLU A 107 -15.19 5.91 -23.74
N ASP A 108 -14.34 6.77 -23.16
CA ASP A 108 -13.50 6.41 -22.02
C ASP A 108 -14.36 5.96 -20.83
N LEU A 109 -15.45 6.68 -20.59
CA LEU A 109 -16.40 6.38 -19.51
C LEU A 109 -17.02 4.98 -19.66
N VAL A 110 -17.34 4.57 -20.88
CA VAL A 110 -17.89 3.24 -21.17
C VAL A 110 -16.86 2.14 -20.97
N LYS A 111 -15.60 2.39 -21.36
CA LYS A 111 -14.51 1.41 -21.27
C LYS A 111 -13.93 1.27 -19.86
N PHE A 112 -14.00 2.32 -19.06
CA PHE A 112 -13.34 2.37 -17.75
C PHE A 112 -13.79 1.26 -16.79
N PRO A 113 -15.09 0.98 -16.60
CA PRO A 113 -15.52 -0.11 -15.72
C PRO A 113 -15.01 -1.49 -16.17
N ILE A 114 -14.88 -1.70 -17.46
CA ILE A 114 -14.37 -2.96 -18.02
C ILE A 114 -12.87 -3.08 -17.74
N ASN A 115 -12.12 -2.02 -18.01
CA ASN A 115 -10.67 -2.00 -17.84
C ASN A 115 -10.24 -2.14 -16.38
N HIS A 116 -11.06 -1.67 -15.44
CA HIS A 116 -10.77 -1.70 -14.00
C HIS A 116 -11.64 -2.69 -13.23
N CYS A 117 -12.35 -3.57 -13.91
CA CYS A 117 -13.20 -4.61 -13.32
C CYS A 117 -14.23 -4.07 -12.32
N LEU A 118 -14.86 -2.94 -12.62
CA LEU A 118 -15.87 -2.31 -11.77
C LEU A 118 -17.25 -2.97 -12.01
N ASN A 119 -17.44 -4.16 -11.48
CA ASN A 119 -18.66 -4.95 -11.70
C ASN A 119 -19.63 -4.91 -10.52
N GLY A 120 -19.37 -4.07 -9.52
CA GLY A 120 -20.22 -3.93 -8.33
C GLY A 120 -20.03 -5.01 -7.27
N GLU A 121 -19.02 -5.85 -7.41
CA GLU A 121 -18.68 -6.86 -6.42
C GLU A 121 -17.79 -6.33 -5.29
N GLU A 122 -17.69 -7.09 -4.22
CA GLU A 122 -17.01 -6.75 -2.97
C GLU A 122 -15.54 -6.35 -3.13
N TYR A 123 -14.89 -6.81 -4.20
CA TYR A 123 -13.48 -6.54 -4.49
C TYR A 123 -13.25 -5.41 -5.50
N THR A 124 -14.26 -4.61 -5.77
CA THR A 124 -14.12 -3.47 -6.67
C THR A 124 -13.13 -2.46 -6.11
N ASN A 125 -12.23 -2.01 -6.98
CA ASN A 125 -11.27 -0.95 -6.63
C ASN A 125 -12.02 0.33 -6.27
N ASN A 126 -12.03 0.67 -4.98
CA ASN A 126 -12.82 1.77 -4.45
C ASN A 126 -12.39 3.13 -5.01
N GLU A 127 -11.10 3.38 -5.18
CA GLU A 127 -10.61 4.64 -5.75
C GLU A 127 -10.99 4.78 -7.23
N ALA A 128 -10.89 3.71 -7.99
CA ALA A 128 -11.34 3.70 -9.38
C ALA A 128 -12.85 3.94 -9.47
N TYR A 129 -13.63 3.33 -8.61
CA TYR A 129 -15.08 3.51 -8.57
C TYR A 129 -15.47 4.94 -8.18
N GLN A 130 -14.79 5.54 -7.21
CA GLN A 130 -15.02 6.95 -6.85
C GLN A 130 -14.71 7.88 -8.03
N ALA A 131 -13.59 7.66 -8.71
CA ALA A 131 -13.23 8.41 -9.90
C ALA A 131 -14.29 8.27 -11.02
N TYR A 132 -14.76 7.06 -11.23
CA TYR A 132 -15.81 6.78 -12.20
C TYR A 132 -17.10 7.54 -11.88
N LYS A 133 -17.59 7.49 -10.64
CA LYS A 133 -18.78 8.22 -10.22
C LYS A 133 -18.66 9.74 -10.46
N ILE A 134 -17.51 10.31 -10.12
CA ILE A 134 -17.25 11.74 -10.35
C ILE A 134 -17.36 12.06 -11.83
N LYS A 135 -16.76 11.24 -12.70
CA LYS A 135 -16.78 11.47 -14.14
C LYS A 135 -18.14 11.23 -14.78
N VAL A 136 -18.91 10.28 -14.27
CA VAL A 136 -20.31 10.11 -14.71
C VAL A 136 -21.10 11.38 -14.44
N LYS A 137 -20.96 11.97 -13.27
CA LYS A 137 -21.61 13.23 -12.93
C LYS A 137 -21.16 14.37 -13.83
N GLU A 138 -19.86 14.51 -14.07
CA GLU A 138 -19.29 15.57 -14.91
C GLU A 138 -19.72 15.48 -16.37
N LEU A 139 -19.70 14.28 -16.96
CA LEU A 139 -19.94 14.09 -18.38
C LEU A 139 -21.39 13.81 -18.76
N VAL A 140 -22.16 13.23 -17.87
CA VAL A 140 -23.53 12.76 -18.13
C VAL A 140 -24.56 13.44 -17.22
N GLY A 141 -24.15 13.99 -16.08
CA GLY A 141 -25.03 14.68 -15.13
C GLY A 141 -25.82 13.74 -14.22
N ILE A 142 -25.43 12.47 -14.11
CA ILE A 142 -26.10 11.46 -13.28
C ILE A 142 -25.30 11.26 -12.00
N ASP A 143 -25.99 11.26 -10.85
CA ASP A 143 -25.46 10.85 -9.55
C ASP A 143 -25.62 9.33 -9.37
N LEU A 144 -24.49 8.65 -9.18
CA LEU A 144 -24.48 7.20 -8.89
C LEU A 144 -24.45 6.93 -7.40
#